data_8c06cf2a6cd99eb71c69f7412cecf262
#
_entry.id   8c06cf2a6cd99eb71c69f7412cecf262
#
_cell.length_a   1.000
_cell.length_b   1.000
_cell.length_c   1.000
_cell.angle_alpha   90.00
_cell.angle_beta   90.00
_cell.angle_gamma   90.00
#
_symmetry.space_group_name_H-M   'P 1'
#
loop_
_entity.id
_entity.type
_entity.pdbx_description
1 polymer ?
#
loop_
_entity_poly.entity_id
_entity_poly.type
_entity_poly.pdbx_seq_one_letter_code
_entity_poly.pdbx_strand_id
1 'polypeptide(L)'
;MKNPTVKKIFACVAVLTVLTGSAQGAYKVEIDDDTYVSDEIYFAPVSTWDEVKAQRINLKQGKVLFYAGKENEPYKIAAEVMPLNTTNKKITYKSEDITIAAVDENGVVTPTDKIGDTFIDIRCGNALSKLKA
;
A
#
# COMPACT_ATOMS: atom_id res chain seq x y z
N MET A 1 28.17 -24.43 -34.04
CA MET A 1 28.44 -24.16 -32.64
C MET A 1 27.18 -23.67 -31.97
N LYS A 2 26.72 -24.37 -30.98
CA LYS A 2 25.55 -23.92 -30.24
C LYS A 2 25.90 -22.69 -29.41
N ASN A 3 25.07 -21.68 -29.45
CA ASN A 3 25.28 -20.49 -28.65
C ASN A 3 24.75 -20.70 -27.23
N PRO A 4 25.59 -20.96 -26.23
CA PRO A 4 25.14 -21.27 -24.88
C PRO A 4 24.46 -20.07 -24.20
N THR A 5 24.74 -18.89 -24.65
CA THR A 5 24.21 -17.64 -24.08
C THR A 5 22.69 -17.54 -24.24
N VAL A 6 22.17 -17.94 -25.39
CA VAL A 6 20.72 -17.91 -25.66
C VAL A 6 19.97 -18.88 -24.77
N LYS A 7 20.52 -20.07 -24.56
CA LYS A 7 19.91 -21.08 -23.67
C LYS A 7 19.88 -20.61 -22.22
N LYS A 8 20.93 -19.96 -21.77
CA LYS A 8 20.98 -19.38 -20.42
C LYS A 8 19.88 -18.36 -20.20
N ILE A 9 19.64 -17.50 -21.17
CA ILE A 9 18.59 -16.48 -21.09
C ILE A 9 17.20 -17.13 -20.97
N PHE A 10 16.92 -18.17 -21.75
CA PHE A 10 15.66 -18.91 -21.64
C PHE A 10 15.50 -19.59 -20.29
N ALA A 11 16.53 -20.21 -19.76
CA ALA A 11 16.50 -20.84 -18.48
C ALA A 11 16.26 -19.81 -17.35
N CYS A 12 16.89 -18.67 -17.40
CA CYS A 12 16.68 -17.59 -16.43
C CYS A 12 15.23 -17.08 -16.44
N VAL A 13 14.63 -16.94 -17.62
CA VAL A 13 13.23 -16.51 -17.72
C VAL A 13 12.28 -17.56 -17.15
N ALA A 14 12.52 -18.82 -17.42
CA ALA A 14 11.71 -19.90 -16.86
C ALA A 14 11.82 -20.00 -15.34
N VAL A 15 13.02 -19.80 -14.82
CA VAL A 15 13.26 -19.79 -13.36
C VAL A 15 12.59 -18.59 -12.69
N LEU A 16 12.65 -17.42 -13.30
CA LEU A 16 11.99 -16.22 -12.79
C LEU A 16 10.47 -16.40 -12.68
N THR A 17 9.87 -17.14 -13.60
CA THR A 17 8.43 -17.43 -13.54
C THR A 17 8.07 -18.35 -12.37
N VAL A 18 8.93 -19.26 -12.00
CA VAL A 18 8.74 -20.17 -10.87
C VAL A 18 8.99 -19.46 -9.53
N LEU A 19 9.86 -18.46 -9.54
CA LEU A 19 10.29 -17.75 -8.33
C LEU A 19 9.35 -16.65 -7.83
N THR A 20 8.32 -16.31 -8.59
CA THR A 20 7.37 -15.26 -8.19
C THR A 20 6.62 -15.54 -6.90
N GLY A 21 6.70 -16.74 -6.35
CA GLY A 21 6.01 -17.09 -5.12
C GLY A 21 6.89 -17.25 -3.87
N SER A 22 8.15 -17.62 -4.01
CA SER A 22 8.98 -17.97 -2.84
C SER A 22 10.45 -18.03 -3.18
N ALA A 23 11.02 -16.89 -3.55
CA ALA A 23 12.42 -16.85 -3.92
C ALA A 23 13.33 -16.81 -2.70
N GLN A 24 13.73 -17.95 -2.22
CA GLN A 24 14.83 -18.02 -1.28
C GLN A 24 15.81 -19.09 -1.75
N GLY A 25 17.04 -18.69 -2.03
CA GLY A 25 18.13 -19.58 -2.32
C GLY A 25 18.72 -19.50 -3.71
N ALA A 26 19.74 -20.27 -3.92
CA ALA A 26 20.40 -20.45 -5.19
C ALA A 26 19.68 -21.55 -5.98
N TYR A 27 19.51 -21.34 -7.26
CA TYR A 27 18.92 -22.32 -8.17
C TYR A 27 19.95 -22.78 -9.16
N LYS A 28 20.09 -24.08 -9.28
CA LYS A 28 20.91 -24.67 -10.32
C LYS A 28 20.06 -24.87 -11.55
N VAL A 29 20.43 -24.26 -12.62
CA VAL A 29 19.75 -24.44 -13.91
C VAL A 29 20.54 -25.44 -14.71
N GLU A 30 19.97 -26.60 -14.93
CA GLU A 30 20.48 -27.56 -15.88
C GLU A 30 19.88 -27.30 -17.24
N ILE A 31 20.74 -27.08 -18.21
CA ILE A 31 20.29 -26.94 -19.60
C ILE A 31 20.35 -28.31 -20.21
N ASP A 32 19.19 -28.78 -20.57
CA ASP A 32 18.92 -30.09 -21.08
C ASP A 32 19.45 -30.27 -22.52
N ASP A 33 20.71 -30.15 -22.67
CA ASP A 33 21.28 -30.47 -23.98
C ASP A 33 22.81 -30.56 -23.90
N ASP A 34 23.27 -31.75 -24.03
CA ASP A 34 24.64 -32.05 -24.38
C ASP A 34 25.69 -31.32 -23.53
N THR A 35 25.76 -31.71 -22.31
CA THR A 35 26.98 -31.40 -21.56
C THR A 35 27.24 -29.98 -21.13
N TYR A 36 26.32 -29.06 -21.35
CA TYR A 36 26.49 -27.74 -20.80
C TYR A 36 25.86 -27.65 -19.42
N VAL A 37 26.69 -27.72 -18.40
CA VAL A 37 26.28 -27.40 -17.05
C VAL A 37 26.51 -25.90 -16.86
N SER A 38 25.45 -25.17 -16.66
CA SER A 38 25.63 -23.77 -16.31
C SER A 38 26.14 -23.69 -14.87
N ASP A 39 26.95 -22.71 -14.62
CA ASP A 39 27.28 -22.35 -13.26
C ASP A 39 26.02 -22.05 -12.47
N GLU A 40 26.08 -22.26 -11.19
CA GLU A 40 24.99 -21.91 -10.30
C GLU A 40 24.62 -20.43 -10.47
N ILE A 41 23.36 -20.20 -10.78
CA ILE A 41 22.84 -18.85 -10.89
C ILE A 41 22.30 -18.45 -9.53
N TYR A 42 23.00 -17.57 -8.88
CA TYR A 42 22.53 -16.98 -7.64
C TYR A 42 21.60 -15.82 -7.96
N PHE A 43 20.35 -16.00 -7.69
CA PHE A 43 19.45 -14.86 -7.57
C PHE A 43 19.65 -14.31 -6.15
N ALA A 44 20.10 -13.07 -6.08
CA ALA A 44 20.05 -12.38 -4.79
C ALA A 44 18.65 -12.56 -4.20
N PRO A 45 18.54 -12.94 -2.94
CA PRO A 45 17.23 -13.03 -2.33
C PRO A 45 16.57 -11.66 -2.52
N VAL A 46 15.45 -11.65 -3.23
CA VAL A 46 14.58 -10.48 -3.29
C VAL A 46 13.92 -10.42 -1.92
N SER A 47 14.74 -10.29 -0.90
CA SER A 47 14.30 -10.26 0.48
C SER A 47 13.66 -8.94 0.85
N THR A 48 13.77 -7.97 -0.05
CA THR A 48 13.24 -6.66 0.23
C THR A 48 12.64 -6.11 -1.05
N TRP A 49 11.40 -6.45 -1.29
CA TRP A 49 10.55 -5.41 -1.81
C TRP A 49 10.65 -4.30 -0.77
N ASP A 50 11.43 -3.29 -1.06
CA ASP A 50 11.54 -2.14 -0.18
C ASP A 50 10.12 -1.70 0.13
N GLU A 51 9.71 -1.85 1.39
CA GLU A 51 8.39 -1.44 1.81
C GLU A 51 8.25 0.06 1.52
N VAL A 52 7.47 0.38 0.53
CA VAL A 52 7.19 1.78 0.21
C VAL A 52 6.20 2.29 1.25
N LYS A 53 6.73 3.04 2.21
CA LYS A 53 5.95 3.60 3.30
C LYS A 53 5.11 4.78 2.83
N ALA A 54 3.93 4.91 3.42
CA ALA A 54 3.12 6.10 3.23
C ALA A 54 3.87 7.34 3.73
N GLN A 55 3.97 8.36 2.87
CA GLN A 55 4.65 9.61 3.19
C GLN A 55 3.66 10.71 3.55
N ARG A 56 2.53 10.74 2.86
CA ARG A 56 1.45 11.70 3.13
C ARG A 56 0.10 11.16 2.69
N ILE A 57 -0.93 11.79 3.22
CA ILE A 57 -2.32 11.53 2.84
C ILE A 57 -2.89 12.82 2.26
N ASN A 58 -3.34 12.75 1.02
CA ASN A 58 -4.05 13.84 0.36
C ASN A 58 -5.55 13.71 0.63
N LEU A 59 -6.16 14.77 1.08
CA LEU A 59 -7.61 14.84 1.28
C LEU A 59 -8.22 15.68 0.15
N LYS A 60 -9.34 15.25 -0.40
CA LYS A 60 -10.09 16.07 -1.36
C LYS A 60 -10.62 17.34 -0.73
N GLN A 61 -11.00 17.26 0.55
CA GLN A 61 -11.46 18.38 1.35
C GLN A 61 -10.76 18.35 2.70
N GLY A 62 -10.21 19.47 3.13
CA GLY A 62 -9.58 19.61 4.44
C GLY A 62 -10.55 20.06 5.53
N LYS A 63 -11.77 20.41 5.16
CA LYS A 63 -12.82 20.86 6.08
C LYS A 63 -14.19 20.41 5.60
N VAL A 64 -15.00 19.94 6.51
CA VAL A 64 -16.41 19.63 6.33
C VAL A 64 -17.23 20.47 7.29
N LEU A 65 -18.38 20.95 6.84
CA LEU A 65 -19.30 21.74 7.66
C LEU A 65 -20.62 20.99 7.82
N PHE A 66 -21.01 20.78 9.05
CA PHE A 66 -22.31 20.27 9.40
C PHE A 66 -23.16 21.41 10.02
N TYR A 67 -24.44 21.41 9.74
CA TYR A 67 -25.31 22.48 10.19
C TYR A 67 -26.18 22.00 11.34
N ALA A 68 -26.11 22.69 12.48
CA ALA A 68 -26.94 22.39 13.61
C ALA A 68 -28.44 22.56 13.29
N GLY A 69 -29.25 21.65 13.79
CA GLY A 69 -30.71 21.69 13.60
C GLY A 69 -31.20 21.27 12.21
N LYS A 70 -30.33 20.73 11.38
CA LYS A 70 -30.67 20.11 10.10
C LYS A 70 -30.25 18.65 10.09
N GLU A 71 -30.95 17.82 9.32
CA GLU A 71 -30.44 16.50 9.00
C GLU A 71 -29.17 16.67 8.15
N ASN A 72 -28.05 16.23 8.69
CA ASN A 72 -26.78 16.20 7.98
C ASN A 72 -26.55 14.80 7.44
N GLU A 73 -26.23 14.72 6.17
CA GLU A 73 -25.80 13.44 5.61
C GLU A 73 -24.39 13.09 6.10
N PRO A 74 -24.15 11.81 6.43
CA PRO A 74 -22.80 11.37 6.77
C PRO A 74 -21.83 11.67 5.64
N TYR A 75 -20.67 12.22 5.99
CA TYR A 75 -19.63 12.58 5.01
C TYR A 75 -18.57 11.48 4.94
N LYS A 76 -18.37 10.92 3.76
CA LYS A 76 -17.30 9.96 3.53
C LYS A 76 -15.99 10.69 3.17
N ILE A 77 -14.97 10.48 3.97
CA ILE A 77 -13.63 11.05 3.74
C ILE A 77 -13.03 10.45 2.49
N ALA A 78 -12.69 11.30 1.52
CA ALA A 78 -11.93 10.90 0.35
C ALA A 78 -10.45 11.19 0.61
N ALA A 79 -9.72 10.15 1.03
CA ALA A 79 -8.30 10.19 1.33
C ALA A 79 -7.51 9.35 0.32
N GLU A 80 -6.39 9.88 -0.14
CA GLU A 80 -5.48 9.21 -1.05
C GLU A 80 -4.09 9.16 -0.45
N VAL A 81 -3.54 7.95 -0.34
CA VAL A 81 -2.21 7.71 0.24
C VAL A 81 -1.15 7.91 -0.82
N MET A 82 -0.13 8.68 -0.50
CA MET A 82 1.01 8.93 -1.36
C MET A 82 2.31 8.40 -0.75
N PRO A 83 3.20 7.85 -1.57
CA PRO A 83 3.08 7.63 -3.02
C PRO A 83 2.06 6.54 -3.37
N LEU A 84 1.55 6.54 -4.61
CA LEU A 84 0.49 5.59 -5.04
C LEU A 84 0.91 4.12 -4.99
N ASN A 85 2.21 3.85 -5.06
CA ASN A 85 2.80 2.53 -4.92
C ASN A 85 3.09 2.12 -3.47
N THR A 86 2.54 2.82 -2.49
CA THR A 86 2.65 2.45 -1.07
C THR A 86 2.22 1.01 -0.86
N THR A 87 3.05 0.25 -0.17
CA THR A 87 2.83 -1.19 0.05
C THR A 87 1.65 -1.43 0.97
N ASN A 88 1.55 -0.69 2.06
CA ASN A 88 0.43 -0.78 3.00
C ASN A 88 -0.41 0.51 2.94
N LYS A 89 -1.60 0.39 2.37
CA LYS A 89 -2.57 1.50 2.23
C LYS A 89 -3.66 1.50 3.29
N LYS A 90 -3.49 0.74 4.36
CA LYS A 90 -4.50 0.70 5.42
C LYS A 90 -4.59 2.07 6.12
N ILE A 91 -5.71 2.72 5.94
CA ILE A 91 -6.03 4.00 6.58
C ILE A 91 -6.80 3.73 7.85
N THR A 92 -6.47 4.46 8.91
CA THR A 92 -7.20 4.48 10.18
C THR A 92 -7.69 5.89 10.44
N TYR A 93 -8.88 5.96 10.99
CA TYR A 93 -9.56 7.22 11.30
C TYR A 93 -9.80 7.33 12.80
N LYS A 94 -9.63 8.51 13.35
CA LYS A 94 -9.90 8.78 14.76
C LYS A 94 -10.38 10.21 14.93
N SER A 95 -11.54 10.39 15.55
CA SER A 95 -12.00 11.71 15.97
C SER A 95 -11.31 12.15 17.27
N GLU A 96 -10.92 13.42 17.36
CA GLU A 96 -10.41 14.01 18.59
C GLU A 96 -11.54 14.22 19.62
N ASP A 97 -12.74 14.56 19.17
CA ASP A 97 -13.93 14.65 20.01
C ASP A 97 -15.14 13.97 19.35
N ILE A 98 -15.39 12.75 19.77
CA ILE A 98 -16.52 11.93 19.28
C ILE A 98 -17.89 12.51 19.69
N THR A 99 -17.93 13.42 20.64
CA THR A 99 -19.18 14.08 21.06
C THR A 99 -19.62 15.17 20.09
N ILE A 100 -18.74 15.62 19.20
CA ILE A 100 -19.03 16.60 18.15
C ILE A 100 -19.23 15.90 16.82
N ALA A 101 -18.28 15.04 16.42
CA ALA A 101 -18.40 14.23 15.23
C ALA A 101 -17.71 12.88 15.44
N ALA A 102 -18.42 11.81 15.14
CA ALA A 102 -17.88 10.46 15.16
C ALA A 102 -17.36 10.07 13.76
N VAL A 103 -16.40 9.18 13.70
CA VAL A 103 -15.91 8.60 12.45
C VAL A 103 -15.84 7.08 12.59
N ASP A 104 -16.27 6.37 11.55
CA ASP A 104 -16.19 4.91 11.52
C ASP A 104 -14.90 4.41 10.84
N GLU A 105 -14.72 3.09 10.83
CA GLU A 105 -13.57 2.42 10.21
C GLU A 105 -13.49 2.63 8.68
N ASN A 106 -14.61 2.97 8.06
CA ASN A 106 -14.70 3.25 6.62
C ASN A 106 -14.42 4.72 6.27
N GLY A 107 -14.16 5.55 7.29
CA GLY A 107 -13.96 6.97 7.12
C GLY A 107 -15.24 7.76 6.89
N VAL A 108 -16.36 7.27 7.40
CA VAL A 108 -17.65 7.98 7.37
C VAL A 108 -17.78 8.82 8.63
N VAL A 109 -17.87 10.12 8.45
CA VAL A 109 -18.03 11.11 9.53
C VAL A 109 -19.51 11.36 9.74
N THR A 110 -19.97 11.16 10.96
CA THR A 110 -21.34 11.44 11.37
C THR A 110 -21.32 12.53 12.45
N PRO A 111 -21.94 13.68 12.21
CA PRO A 111 -22.06 14.72 13.22
C PRO A 111 -23.01 14.29 14.33
N THR A 112 -22.81 14.87 15.50
CA THR A 112 -23.74 14.75 16.62
C THR A 112 -24.56 16.03 16.77
N ASP A 113 -25.42 16.10 17.78
CA ASP A 113 -26.22 17.29 18.07
C ASP A 113 -25.41 18.39 18.78
N LYS A 114 -24.16 18.11 19.13
CA LYS A 114 -23.32 19.06 19.84
C LYS A 114 -22.61 19.99 18.85
N ILE A 115 -22.76 21.28 19.09
CA ILE A 115 -22.11 22.31 18.28
C ILE A 115 -20.67 22.49 18.74
N GLY A 116 -19.75 22.49 17.81
CA GLY A 116 -18.32 22.72 18.06
C GLY A 116 -17.48 22.36 16.85
N ASP A 117 -16.19 22.55 16.97
CA ASP A 117 -15.22 22.13 15.98
C ASP A 117 -14.44 20.93 16.52
N THR A 118 -14.18 19.94 15.69
CA THR A 118 -13.31 18.82 16.00
C THR A 118 -12.40 18.49 14.83
N PHE A 119 -11.33 17.74 15.10
CA PHE A 119 -10.47 17.23 14.06
C PHE A 119 -10.57 15.71 13.99
N ILE A 120 -10.51 15.21 12.78
CA ILE A 120 -10.41 13.78 12.51
C ILE A 120 -9.03 13.49 12.02
N ASP A 121 -8.30 12.70 12.79
CA ASP A 121 -6.98 12.20 12.45
C ASP A 121 -7.13 11.04 11.45
N ILE A 122 -6.40 11.15 10.35
CA ILE A 122 -6.37 10.17 9.28
C ILE A 122 -4.94 9.70 9.16
N ARG A 123 -4.69 8.42 9.45
CA ARG A 123 -3.34 7.86 9.51
C ARG A 123 -3.19 6.67 8.56
N CYS A 124 -2.03 6.61 7.95
CA CYS A 124 -1.56 5.45 7.21
C CYS A 124 -0.07 5.25 7.51
N GLY A 125 0.25 4.24 8.32
CA GLY A 125 1.61 4.08 8.83
C GLY A 125 2.07 5.33 9.57
N ASN A 126 3.12 5.98 9.08
CA ASN A 126 3.66 7.23 9.66
C ASN A 126 3.03 8.50 9.08
N ALA A 127 2.29 8.38 8.00
CA ALA A 127 1.60 9.53 7.39
C ALA A 127 0.38 9.92 8.22
N LEU A 128 0.21 11.20 8.46
CA LEU A 128 -0.90 11.78 9.19
C LEU A 128 -1.50 12.93 8.38
N SER A 129 -2.80 12.98 8.32
CA SER A 129 -3.57 14.13 7.84
C SER A 129 -4.72 14.43 8.80
N LYS A 130 -5.21 15.66 8.80
CA LYS A 130 -6.32 16.09 9.65
C LYS A 130 -7.44 16.69 8.83
N LEU A 131 -8.66 16.27 9.10
CA LEU A 131 -9.87 16.86 8.58
C LEU A 131 -10.55 17.65 9.68
N LYS A 132 -10.90 18.90 9.41
CA LYS A 132 -11.72 19.70 10.33
C LYS A 132 -13.21 19.42 10.08
N ALA A 133 -13.94 19.07 11.10
CA ALA A 133 -15.38 18.85 11.07
C ALA A 133 -16.11 19.76 12.07
#